data_ded8e8e75dbe1fa761a3744d52844ccf
#
_entry.id   ded8e8e75dbe1fa761a3744d52844ccf
#
_cell.length_a   1.000
_cell.length_b   1.000
_cell.length_c   1.000
_cell.angle_alpha   90.00
_cell.angle_beta   90.00
_cell.angle_gamma   90.00
#
_symmetry.space_group_name_H-M   'P 1'
#
loop_
_entity.id
_entity.type
_entity.pdbx_description
1 polymer ?
#
loop_
_entity_poly.entity_id
_entity_poly.type
_entity_poly.pdbx_seq_one_letter_code
_entity_poly.pdbx_strand_id
1 'polypeptide(L)'
;VALLLYAKAKLMPSGEVRIDINEGEKVLTVSPGSTLLSTLGNNGIFLPSACGGGGSCGMCKCQVLDGGGEILPTEVNFFTRRQQAEKWRLGCQVKVKEDLKIRVGDAVLGVKKWECEVVSNNNVATFIKEFVVKLPVGETLKFRSGQYIQIDVPKYDEIRFSDFDIAPEYREDWDQMKMWGLVTRNPEPTFRAY
;
A
#
# COMPACT_ATOMS: atom_id res chain seq x y z
N VAL A 1 19.44 -25.16 -9.33
CA VAL A 1 19.07 -23.82 -9.85
C VAL A 1 18.17 -23.98 -11.07
N ALA A 2 18.58 -24.72 -12.13
CA ALA A 2 17.78 -24.87 -13.36
C ALA A 2 16.38 -25.43 -13.13
N LEU A 3 16.21 -26.44 -12.27
CA LEU A 3 14.91 -27.01 -11.91
C LEU A 3 13.99 -26.00 -11.21
N LEU A 4 14.53 -25.17 -10.34
CA LEU A 4 13.79 -24.11 -9.66
C LEU A 4 13.36 -23.01 -10.63
N LEU A 5 14.22 -22.63 -11.57
CA LEU A 5 13.88 -21.67 -12.62
C LEU A 5 12.82 -22.22 -13.58
N TYR A 6 12.90 -23.50 -13.93
CA TYR A 6 11.90 -24.16 -14.74
C TYR A 6 10.55 -24.26 -14.01
N ALA A 7 10.56 -24.68 -12.73
CA ALA A 7 9.35 -24.71 -11.91
C ALA A 7 8.74 -23.32 -11.76
N LYS A 8 9.55 -22.29 -11.52
CA LYS A 8 9.10 -20.90 -11.47
C LYS A 8 8.45 -20.47 -12.78
N ALA A 9 9.09 -20.74 -13.92
CA ALA A 9 8.54 -20.41 -15.25
C ALA A 9 7.22 -21.12 -15.57
N LYS A 10 7.03 -22.36 -15.05
CA LYS A 10 5.80 -23.15 -15.24
C LYS A 10 4.68 -22.79 -14.25
N LEU A 11 5.04 -22.37 -13.04
CA LEU A 11 4.09 -22.09 -11.95
C LEU A 11 3.70 -20.61 -11.86
N MET A 12 4.52 -19.71 -12.43
CA MET A 12 4.12 -18.29 -12.52
C MET A 12 3.19 -18.12 -13.73
N PRO A 13 2.04 -17.49 -13.54
CA PRO A 13 1.17 -17.12 -14.64
C PRO A 13 1.97 -16.27 -15.63
N SER A 14 1.97 -16.64 -16.90
CA SER A 14 2.59 -15.88 -17.98
C SER A 14 1.50 -15.22 -18.81
N GLY A 15 1.75 -13.98 -19.24
CA GLY A 15 0.79 -13.21 -20.01
C GLY A 15 0.22 -12.03 -19.24
N GLU A 16 -0.72 -11.34 -19.85
CA GLU A 16 -1.47 -10.26 -19.22
C GLU A 16 -2.76 -10.80 -18.63
N VAL A 17 -3.19 -10.26 -17.53
CA VAL A 17 -4.48 -10.55 -16.89
C VAL A 17 -5.34 -9.29 -16.88
N ARG A 18 -6.63 -9.49 -17.01
CA ARG A 18 -7.63 -8.43 -17.03
C ARG A 18 -8.28 -8.30 -15.66
N ILE A 19 -8.35 -7.08 -15.15
CA ILE A 19 -9.11 -6.75 -13.94
C ILE A 19 -10.28 -5.86 -14.35
N ASP A 20 -11.48 -6.39 -14.22
CA ASP A 20 -12.73 -5.67 -14.46
C ASP A 20 -13.24 -5.09 -13.13
N ILE A 21 -13.40 -3.79 -13.07
CA ILE A 21 -13.76 -3.05 -11.88
C ILE A 21 -15.15 -2.44 -12.06
N ASN A 22 -16.04 -2.72 -11.09
CA ASN A 22 -17.42 -2.19 -11.08
C ASN A 22 -18.17 -2.46 -12.40
N GLU A 23 -18.10 -3.70 -12.88
CA GLU A 23 -18.87 -4.13 -14.06
C GLU A 23 -18.53 -3.35 -15.35
N GLY A 24 -17.25 -3.05 -15.53
CA GLY A 24 -16.72 -2.38 -16.73
C GLY A 24 -16.53 -0.88 -16.59
N GLU A 25 -16.80 -0.29 -15.42
CA GLU A 25 -16.52 1.14 -15.17
C GLU A 25 -15.02 1.46 -15.40
N LYS A 26 -14.15 0.54 -15.00
CA LYS A 26 -12.72 0.59 -15.31
C LYS A 26 -12.17 -0.80 -15.56
N VAL A 27 -11.36 -0.94 -16.60
CA VAL A 27 -10.69 -2.19 -16.95
C VAL A 27 -9.18 -1.97 -16.99
N LEU A 28 -8.45 -2.83 -16.30
CA LEU A 28 -7.00 -2.81 -16.29
C LEU A 28 -6.47 -4.08 -16.98
N THR A 29 -5.39 -3.93 -17.73
CA THR A 29 -4.59 -5.05 -18.25
C THR A 29 -3.22 -4.98 -17.59
N VAL A 30 -2.85 -6.01 -16.85
CA VAL A 30 -1.69 -5.98 -15.95
C VAL A 30 -0.90 -7.28 -15.99
N SER A 31 0.36 -7.24 -15.61
CA SER A 31 1.15 -8.45 -15.40
C SER A 31 0.76 -9.14 -14.09
N PRO A 32 0.63 -10.48 -14.07
CA PRO A 32 0.30 -11.22 -12.86
C PRO A 32 1.47 -11.27 -11.87
N GLY A 33 1.17 -11.68 -10.61
CA GLY A 33 2.16 -11.97 -9.59
C GLY A 33 2.11 -11.06 -8.37
N SER A 34 1.71 -9.81 -8.52
CA SER A 34 1.57 -8.84 -7.41
C SER A 34 0.27 -9.03 -6.63
N THR A 35 0.14 -8.35 -5.48
CA THR A 35 -1.13 -8.29 -4.77
C THR A 35 -2.11 -7.38 -5.51
N LEU A 36 -3.41 -7.63 -5.35
CA LEU A 36 -4.44 -6.76 -5.92
C LEU A 36 -4.30 -5.33 -5.41
N LEU A 37 -3.99 -5.14 -4.13
CA LEU A 37 -3.72 -3.81 -3.53
C LEU A 37 -2.62 -3.06 -4.28
N SER A 38 -1.44 -3.69 -4.47
CA SER A 38 -0.31 -3.08 -5.17
C SER A 38 -0.62 -2.86 -6.65
N THR A 39 -1.27 -3.82 -7.28
CA THR A 39 -1.65 -3.72 -8.71
C THR A 39 -2.60 -2.56 -8.95
N LEU A 40 -3.63 -2.40 -8.13
CA LEU A 40 -4.57 -1.28 -8.20
C LEU A 40 -3.86 0.04 -7.95
N GLY A 41 -3.04 0.13 -6.89
CA GLY A 41 -2.27 1.33 -6.56
C GLY A 41 -1.35 1.78 -7.69
N ASN A 42 -0.63 0.86 -8.33
CA ASN A 42 0.23 1.14 -9.48
C ASN A 42 -0.56 1.65 -10.71
N ASN A 43 -1.86 1.41 -10.76
CA ASN A 43 -2.77 1.88 -11.81
C ASN A 43 -3.69 3.03 -11.38
N GLY A 44 -3.33 3.73 -10.29
CA GLY A 44 -4.02 4.92 -9.82
C GLY A 44 -5.34 4.66 -9.10
N ILE A 45 -5.57 3.44 -8.61
CA ILE A 45 -6.75 3.07 -7.82
C ILE A 45 -6.30 2.71 -6.41
N PHE A 46 -6.59 3.56 -5.44
CA PHE A 46 -6.03 3.47 -4.10
C PHE A 46 -7.04 2.91 -3.10
N LEU A 47 -6.93 1.60 -2.81
CA LEU A 47 -7.64 1.01 -1.68
C LEU A 47 -7.06 1.52 -0.34
N PRO A 48 -7.91 1.80 0.64
CA PRO A 48 -7.44 2.16 1.98
C PRO A 48 -6.51 1.11 2.57
N SER A 49 -5.35 1.50 3.11
CA SER A 49 -4.42 0.54 3.71
C SER A 49 -3.50 1.21 4.73
N ALA A 50 -3.89 1.22 6.00
CA ALA A 50 -3.06 1.78 7.08
C ALA A 50 -1.79 0.95 7.37
N CYS A 51 -1.81 -0.36 7.09
CA CYS A 51 -0.66 -1.25 7.33
C CYS A 51 0.29 -1.38 6.13
N GLY A 52 0.06 -0.64 5.04
CA GLY A 52 0.88 -0.73 3.83
C GLY A 52 0.86 -2.10 3.14
N GLY A 53 -0.22 -2.86 3.31
CA GLY A 53 -0.35 -4.19 2.69
C GLY A 53 0.04 -5.38 3.60
N GLY A 54 0.38 -5.13 4.86
CA GLY A 54 0.79 -6.16 5.83
C GLY A 54 -0.34 -7.08 6.34
N GLY A 55 -1.59 -6.88 5.91
CA GLY A 55 -2.72 -7.76 6.27
C GLY A 55 -3.28 -7.56 7.68
N SER A 56 -2.84 -6.55 8.42
CA SER A 56 -3.19 -6.37 9.84
C SER A 56 -4.29 -5.33 10.11
N CYS A 57 -4.52 -4.36 9.23
CA CYS A 57 -5.50 -3.30 9.49
C CYS A 57 -6.91 -3.59 8.98
N GLY A 58 -7.09 -4.54 8.07
CA GLY A 58 -8.38 -4.90 7.51
C GLY A 58 -9.07 -3.82 6.65
N MET A 59 -8.35 -2.78 6.22
CA MET A 59 -8.97 -1.62 5.55
C MET A 59 -9.12 -1.79 4.03
N CYS A 60 -8.24 -2.55 3.38
CA CYS A 60 -8.22 -2.72 1.92
C CYS A 60 -9.31 -3.69 1.42
N LYS A 61 -10.52 -3.50 1.94
CA LYS A 61 -11.67 -4.34 1.59
C LYS A 61 -12.19 -4.06 0.20
N CYS A 62 -12.39 -5.11 -0.58
CA CYS A 62 -13.10 -5.08 -1.87
C CYS A 62 -13.86 -6.40 -2.04
N GLN A 63 -14.87 -6.41 -2.90
CA GLN A 63 -15.50 -7.66 -3.30
C GLN A 63 -14.75 -8.23 -4.50
N VAL A 64 -14.39 -9.52 -4.46
CA VAL A 64 -13.79 -10.24 -5.57
C VAL A 64 -14.83 -11.20 -6.12
N LEU A 65 -15.55 -10.73 -7.13
CA LEU A 65 -16.72 -11.44 -7.68
C LEU A 65 -16.30 -12.68 -8.47
N ASP A 66 -15.15 -12.60 -9.17
CA ASP A 66 -14.61 -13.68 -9.98
C ASP A 66 -13.07 -13.65 -9.92
N GLY A 67 -12.43 -14.80 -10.00
CA GLY A 67 -10.99 -14.97 -9.79
C GLY A 67 -10.58 -14.82 -8.31
N GLY A 68 -9.31 -14.60 -8.06
CA GLY A 68 -8.75 -14.29 -6.74
C GLY A 68 -8.70 -15.42 -5.72
N GLY A 69 -9.24 -16.58 -6.03
CA GLY A 69 -9.23 -17.78 -5.17
C GLY A 69 -10.09 -17.64 -3.90
N GLU A 70 -9.98 -18.62 -3.03
CA GLU A 70 -10.73 -18.70 -1.76
C GLU A 70 -10.23 -17.70 -0.71
N ILE A 71 -11.10 -17.36 0.25
CA ILE A 71 -10.73 -16.51 1.39
C ILE A 71 -9.66 -17.20 2.24
N LEU A 72 -8.61 -16.48 2.57
CA LEU A 72 -7.52 -17.01 3.37
C LEU A 72 -7.86 -17.01 4.86
N PRO A 73 -7.35 -17.97 5.65
CA PRO A 73 -7.54 -17.98 7.10
C PRO A 73 -7.12 -16.67 7.78
N THR A 74 -6.13 -15.97 7.23
CA THR A 74 -5.65 -14.67 7.69
C THR A 74 -6.64 -13.54 7.46
N GLU A 75 -7.62 -13.71 6.58
CA GLU A 75 -8.63 -12.69 6.24
C GLU A 75 -9.95 -12.90 6.99
N VAL A 76 -10.25 -14.14 7.40
CA VAL A 76 -11.57 -14.52 7.93
C VAL A 76 -12.03 -13.61 9.06
N ASN A 77 -11.12 -13.23 9.96
CA ASN A 77 -11.44 -12.42 11.14
C ASN A 77 -11.83 -10.96 10.81
N PHE A 78 -11.58 -10.50 9.60
CA PHE A 78 -11.94 -9.14 9.15
C PHE A 78 -13.34 -9.06 8.54
N PHE A 79 -14.01 -10.22 8.36
CA PHE A 79 -15.28 -10.30 7.67
C PHE A 79 -16.33 -11.08 8.44
N THR A 80 -17.53 -10.54 8.47
CA THR A 80 -18.71 -11.29 8.94
C THR A 80 -19.00 -12.46 8.00
N ARG A 81 -19.76 -13.47 8.46
CA ARG A 81 -20.20 -14.59 7.62
C ARG A 81 -20.93 -14.13 6.36
N ARG A 82 -21.72 -13.05 6.45
CA ARG A 82 -22.41 -12.46 5.32
C ARG A 82 -21.42 -11.89 4.32
N GLN A 83 -20.44 -11.11 4.77
CA GLN A 83 -19.40 -10.55 3.90
C GLN A 83 -18.56 -11.65 3.22
N GLN A 84 -18.26 -12.74 3.92
CA GLN A 84 -17.57 -13.89 3.32
C GLN A 84 -18.42 -14.51 2.20
N ALA A 85 -19.72 -14.69 2.42
CA ALA A 85 -20.64 -15.17 1.39
C ALA A 85 -20.78 -14.19 0.21
N GLU A 86 -20.67 -12.90 0.47
CA GLU A 86 -20.66 -11.83 -0.54
C GLU A 86 -19.28 -11.65 -1.21
N LYS A 87 -18.33 -12.56 -0.98
CA LYS A 87 -16.98 -12.57 -1.57
C LYS A 87 -16.12 -11.33 -1.24
N TRP A 88 -16.28 -10.76 -0.04
CA TRP A 88 -15.39 -9.72 0.43
C TRP A 88 -14.01 -10.28 0.74
N ARG A 89 -12.97 -9.58 0.30
CA ARG A 89 -11.57 -9.94 0.46
C ARG A 89 -10.73 -8.73 0.88
N LEU A 90 -9.54 -8.98 1.41
CA LEU A 90 -8.52 -7.95 1.59
C LEU A 90 -7.65 -7.87 0.33
N GLY A 91 -7.64 -6.74 -0.35
CA GLY A 91 -6.85 -6.56 -1.57
C GLY A 91 -5.35 -6.85 -1.41
N CYS A 92 -4.79 -6.70 -0.21
CA CYS A 92 -3.40 -7.05 0.07
C CYS A 92 -3.15 -8.57 0.18
N GLN A 93 -4.19 -9.39 0.37
CA GLN A 93 -4.08 -10.84 0.48
C GLN A 93 -4.45 -11.54 -0.84
N VAL A 94 -5.16 -10.86 -1.74
CA VAL A 94 -5.49 -11.39 -3.07
C VAL A 94 -4.29 -11.25 -3.99
N LYS A 95 -3.83 -12.36 -4.57
CA LYS A 95 -2.80 -12.36 -5.61
C LYS A 95 -3.45 -12.31 -6.99
N VAL A 96 -2.98 -11.40 -7.82
CA VAL A 96 -3.39 -11.32 -9.23
C VAL A 96 -2.68 -12.43 -10.01
N LYS A 97 -3.40 -13.48 -10.34
CA LYS A 97 -2.88 -14.65 -11.06
C LYS A 97 -3.65 -14.97 -12.34
N GLU A 98 -4.87 -14.54 -12.40
CA GLU A 98 -5.85 -14.79 -13.46
C GLU A 98 -6.75 -13.55 -13.61
N ASP A 99 -7.63 -13.55 -14.59
CA ASP A 99 -8.61 -12.49 -14.76
C ASP A 99 -9.48 -12.34 -13.50
N LEU A 100 -9.72 -11.09 -13.12
CA LEU A 100 -10.47 -10.74 -11.93
C LEU A 100 -11.67 -9.87 -12.28
N LYS A 101 -12.79 -10.10 -11.58
CA LYS A 101 -13.90 -9.15 -11.50
C LYS A 101 -14.03 -8.67 -10.06
N ILE A 102 -13.88 -7.39 -9.86
CA ILE A 102 -13.93 -6.80 -8.52
C ILE A 102 -14.94 -5.66 -8.46
N ARG A 103 -15.43 -5.42 -7.25
CA ARG A 103 -16.20 -4.22 -6.93
C ARG A 103 -15.52 -3.48 -5.80
N VAL A 104 -15.34 -2.18 -6.01
CA VAL A 104 -14.80 -1.24 -5.02
C VAL A 104 -15.81 -0.13 -4.77
N GLY A 105 -15.75 0.52 -3.62
CA GLY A 105 -16.64 1.67 -3.33
C GLY A 105 -16.30 2.87 -4.21
N ASP A 106 -17.30 3.68 -4.54
CA ASP A 106 -17.15 4.87 -5.40
C ASP A 106 -16.09 5.84 -4.91
N ALA A 107 -15.92 5.94 -3.58
CA ALA A 107 -14.89 6.77 -2.98
C ALA A 107 -13.46 6.36 -3.38
N VAL A 108 -13.23 5.09 -3.72
CA VAL A 108 -11.91 4.57 -4.13
C VAL A 108 -11.53 5.07 -5.52
N LEU A 109 -12.49 5.19 -6.42
CA LEU A 109 -12.25 5.69 -7.79
C LEU A 109 -12.07 7.21 -7.83
N GLY A 110 -12.51 7.93 -6.79
CA GLY A 110 -12.36 9.37 -6.64
C GLY A 110 -11.11 9.83 -5.88
N VAL A 111 -10.25 8.91 -5.46
CA VAL A 111 -9.01 9.27 -4.73
C VAL A 111 -8.06 10.00 -5.66
N LYS A 112 -7.57 11.15 -5.21
CA LYS A 112 -6.62 12.00 -5.93
C LYS A 112 -5.24 11.86 -5.28
N LYS A 113 -4.22 11.78 -6.12
CA LYS A 113 -2.82 11.80 -5.71
C LYS A 113 -2.18 13.12 -6.11
N TRP A 114 -1.38 13.69 -5.21
CA TRP A 114 -0.61 14.90 -5.46
C TRP A 114 0.87 14.66 -5.24
N GLU A 115 1.69 15.29 -6.03
CA GLU A 115 3.10 15.50 -5.73
C GLU A 115 3.21 16.81 -4.94
N CYS A 116 3.68 16.72 -3.72
CA CYS A 116 3.72 17.84 -2.79
C CYS A 116 5.16 18.26 -2.54
N GLU A 117 5.37 19.55 -2.35
CA GLU A 117 6.65 20.11 -1.91
C GLU A 117 6.79 19.96 -0.40
N VAL A 118 7.93 19.44 0.08
CA VAL A 118 8.24 19.39 1.51
C VAL A 118 8.64 20.77 1.99
N VAL A 119 7.87 21.34 2.91
CA VAL A 119 8.13 22.65 3.52
C VAL A 119 9.04 22.51 4.73
N SER A 120 8.75 21.54 5.59
CA SER A 120 9.56 21.25 6.78
C SER A 120 9.43 19.80 7.22
N ASN A 121 10.45 19.34 7.95
CA ASN A 121 10.50 17.99 8.54
C ASN A 121 11.32 18.05 9.83
N ASN A 122 10.78 18.67 10.86
CA ASN A 122 11.48 18.99 12.11
C ASN A 122 11.12 18.02 13.22
N ASN A 123 12.07 17.74 14.12
CA ASN A 123 11.77 16.98 15.32
C ASN A 123 10.82 17.77 16.23
N VAL A 124 9.79 17.09 16.75
CA VAL A 124 8.92 17.58 17.83
C VAL A 124 8.99 16.67 19.05
N ALA A 125 9.61 15.51 18.89
CA ALA A 125 10.01 14.59 19.96
C ALA A 125 11.15 13.70 19.45
N THR A 126 11.77 12.91 20.31
CA THR A 126 12.94 12.07 20.01
C THR A 126 12.79 11.26 18.72
N PHE A 127 11.61 10.67 18.47
CA PHE A 127 11.32 9.82 17.30
C PHE A 127 10.13 10.33 16.49
N ILE A 128 9.67 11.55 16.72
CA ILE A 128 8.53 12.12 16.01
C ILE A 128 8.98 13.39 15.30
N LYS A 129 8.67 13.46 14.00
CA LYS A 129 8.89 14.65 13.19
C LYS A 129 7.56 15.26 12.76
N GLU A 130 7.45 16.58 12.86
CA GLU A 130 6.41 17.32 12.16
C GLU A 130 6.79 17.42 10.70
N PHE A 131 5.97 16.82 9.84
CA PHE A 131 6.19 16.78 8.41
C PHE A 131 5.15 17.66 7.71
N VAL A 132 5.59 18.82 7.21
CA VAL A 132 4.73 19.81 6.54
C VAL A 132 4.96 19.75 5.04
N VAL A 133 3.87 19.56 4.30
CA VAL A 133 3.87 19.55 2.84
C VAL A 133 2.93 20.61 2.29
N LYS A 134 3.28 21.15 1.13
CA LYS A 134 2.48 22.12 0.39
C LYS A 134 1.85 21.43 -0.81
N LEU A 135 0.54 21.56 -0.93
CA LEU A 135 -0.19 21.10 -2.11
C LEU A 135 0.18 21.91 -3.36
N PRO A 136 0.05 21.33 -4.55
CA PRO A 136 0.20 22.05 -5.81
C PRO A 136 -0.73 23.28 -5.87
N VAL A 137 -0.32 24.27 -6.65
CA VAL A 137 -1.08 25.53 -6.79
C VAL A 137 -2.48 25.25 -7.30
N GLY A 138 -3.48 25.82 -6.64
CA GLY A 138 -4.88 25.66 -6.98
C GLY A 138 -5.56 24.40 -6.41
N GLU A 139 -4.81 23.54 -5.74
CA GLU A 139 -5.35 22.36 -5.08
C GLU A 139 -5.76 22.65 -3.63
N THR A 140 -6.82 21.99 -3.21
CA THR A 140 -7.35 22.07 -1.84
C THR A 140 -7.69 20.68 -1.34
N LEU A 141 -7.25 20.35 -0.12
CA LEU A 141 -7.63 19.12 0.56
C LEU A 141 -8.84 19.40 1.46
N LYS A 142 -9.98 18.87 1.08
CA LYS A 142 -11.17 18.84 1.95
C LYS A 142 -11.11 17.56 2.79
N PHE A 143 -11.04 17.68 4.10
CA PHE A 143 -11.00 16.52 4.99
C PHE A 143 -12.04 16.63 6.10
N ARG A 144 -12.32 15.48 6.70
CA ARG A 144 -13.17 15.36 7.91
C ARG A 144 -12.40 14.61 8.97
N SER A 145 -12.66 14.87 10.23
CA SER A 145 -12.06 14.13 11.36
C SER A 145 -12.22 12.62 11.16
N GLY A 146 -11.16 11.86 11.42
CA GLY A 146 -11.11 10.42 11.22
C GLY A 146 -10.70 9.95 9.81
N GLN A 147 -10.50 10.86 8.87
CA GLN A 147 -9.84 10.54 7.61
C GLN A 147 -8.32 10.50 7.80
N TYR A 148 -7.65 9.84 6.89
CA TYR A 148 -6.19 9.71 6.84
C TYR A 148 -5.70 9.98 5.43
N ILE A 149 -4.44 10.31 5.31
CA ILE A 149 -3.72 10.41 4.03
C ILE A 149 -2.81 9.20 3.87
N GLN A 150 -2.51 8.86 2.63
CA GLN A 150 -1.49 7.86 2.30
C GLN A 150 -0.30 8.57 1.67
N ILE A 151 0.88 8.29 2.19
CA ILE A 151 2.15 8.79 1.64
C ILE A 151 2.84 7.64 0.95
N ASP A 152 3.17 7.83 -0.33
CA ASP A 152 3.97 6.86 -1.08
C ASP A 152 5.41 6.89 -0.60
N VAL A 153 5.94 5.71 -0.36
CA VAL A 153 7.35 5.50 -0.06
C VAL A 153 7.96 4.81 -1.27
N PRO A 154 8.80 5.50 -2.05
CA PRO A 154 9.43 4.92 -3.23
C PRO A 154 10.40 3.80 -2.85
N LYS A 155 10.79 3.00 -3.84
CA LYS A 155 11.90 2.08 -3.69
C LYS A 155 13.18 2.87 -3.38
N TYR A 156 13.98 2.36 -2.42
CA TYR A 156 15.34 2.85 -2.15
C TYR A 156 16.23 1.69 -1.70
N ASP A 157 17.51 1.78 -2.04
CA ASP A 157 18.46 0.72 -1.74
C ASP A 157 18.88 0.76 -0.27
N GLU A 158 19.24 1.93 0.25
CA GLU A 158 19.69 2.09 1.63
C GLU A 158 19.48 3.54 2.11
N ILE A 159 19.00 3.68 3.34
CA ILE A 159 19.00 4.93 4.10
C ILE A 159 19.64 4.63 5.44
N ARG A 160 20.65 5.41 5.81
CA ARG A 160 21.38 5.29 7.09
C ARG A 160 20.83 6.27 8.09
N PHE A 161 20.63 5.85 9.31
CA PHE A 161 20.13 6.72 10.36
C PHE A 161 21.17 7.78 10.75
N SER A 162 22.46 7.52 10.51
CA SER A 162 23.53 8.53 10.63
C SER A 162 23.32 9.76 9.75
N ASP A 163 22.55 9.62 8.66
CA ASP A 163 22.33 10.70 7.69
C ASP A 163 21.13 11.58 8.06
N PHE A 164 20.42 11.23 9.14
CA PHE A 164 19.27 12.01 9.60
C PHE A 164 19.72 13.27 10.36
N ASP A 165 19.12 14.38 9.99
CA ASP A 165 19.21 15.59 10.78
C ASP A 165 18.27 15.49 11.99
N ILE A 166 18.88 15.31 13.17
CA ILE A 166 18.18 15.20 14.46
C ILE A 166 18.51 16.44 15.29
N ALA A 167 17.46 17.09 15.79
CA ALA A 167 17.60 18.28 16.62
C ALA A 167 18.47 17.97 17.86
N PRO A 168 19.34 18.93 18.26
CA PRO A 168 20.35 18.70 19.29
C PRO A 168 19.80 18.13 20.60
N GLU A 169 18.62 18.58 21.03
CA GLU A 169 17.94 18.17 22.26
C GLU A 169 17.54 16.68 22.29
N TYR A 170 17.49 16.01 21.12
CA TYR A 170 17.10 14.59 21.03
C TYR A 170 18.28 13.65 20.72
N ARG A 171 19.50 14.20 20.51
CA ARG A 171 20.67 13.39 20.11
C ARG A 171 21.13 12.46 21.23
N GLU A 172 21.04 12.89 22.47
CA GLU A 172 21.40 12.06 23.62
C GLU A 172 20.57 10.78 23.69
N ASP A 173 19.28 10.85 23.45
CA ASP A 173 18.40 9.67 23.37
C ASP A 173 18.80 8.74 22.23
N TRP A 174 19.17 9.30 21.07
CA TRP A 174 19.65 8.55 19.92
C TRP A 174 20.98 7.83 20.19
N ASP A 175 21.87 8.46 20.94
CA ASP A 175 23.14 7.86 21.41
C ASP A 175 22.88 6.70 22.36
N GLN A 176 22.05 6.92 23.38
CA GLN A 176 21.67 5.90 24.37
C GLN A 176 21.02 4.70 23.71
N MET A 177 20.16 4.91 22.73
CA MET A 177 19.44 3.85 21.99
C MET A 177 20.25 3.27 20.82
N LYS A 178 21.46 3.76 20.58
CA LYS A 178 22.36 3.32 19.49
C LYS A 178 21.72 3.40 18.11
N MET A 179 20.93 4.45 17.85
CA MET A 179 20.14 4.59 16.62
C MET A 179 21.01 4.85 15.39
N TRP A 180 22.16 5.53 15.55
CA TRP A 180 23.03 5.94 14.44
C TRP A 180 23.57 4.81 13.58
N GLY A 181 23.66 3.61 14.14
CA GLY A 181 24.12 2.42 13.42
C GLY A 181 23.05 1.72 12.60
N LEU A 182 21.81 2.16 12.68
CA LEU A 182 20.71 1.52 11.97
C LEU A 182 20.69 1.88 10.48
N VAL A 183 20.23 0.92 9.70
CA VAL A 183 20.08 1.03 8.26
C VAL A 183 18.71 0.48 7.86
N THR A 184 18.03 1.16 6.96
CA THR A 184 16.77 0.67 6.39
C THR A 184 16.86 0.54 4.88
N ARG A 185 16.09 -0.39 4.32
CA ARG A 185 15.99 -0.66 2.89
C ARG A 185 14.54 -0.83 2.50
N ASN A 186 14.18 -0.37 1.32
CA ASN A 186 12.84 -0.55 0.77
C ASN A 186 12.94 -1.06 -0.68
N PRO A 187 12.99 -2.39 -0.88
CA PRO A 187 13.24 -2.98 -2.20
C PRO A 187 12.06 -2.81 -3.16
N GLU A 188 10.87 -2.57 -2.65
CA GLU A 188 9.65 -2.37 -3.45
C GLU A 188 8.91 -1.12 -2.95
N PRO A 189 8.24 -0.36 -3.85
CA PRO A 189 7.41 0.77 -3.43
C PRO A 189 6.33 0.33 -2.44
N THR A 190 6.10 1.13 -1.44
CA THR A 190 5.05 0.91 -0.44
C THR A 190 4.38 2.24 -0.08
N PHE A 191 3.41 2.22 0.81
CA PHE A 191 2.79 3.44 1.33
C PHE A 191 2.52 3.32 2.82
N ARG A 192 2.40 4.47 3.47
CA ARG A 192 2.06 4.60 4.88
C ARG A 192 0.87 5.54 5.03
N ALA A 193 -0.02 5.21 5.96
CA ALA A 193 -1.17 6.04 6.31
C ALA A 193 -0.89 6.83 7.60
N TYR A 194 -1.31 8.07 7.60
CA TYR A 194 -1.19 9.03 8.70
C TYR A 194 -2.51 9.74 8.96
#